data_9612682f58d0e1c91d6572dd3414b614
#
_entry.id   9612682f58d0e1c91d6572dd3414b614
#
_cell.length_a   1.000
_cell.length_b   1.000
_cell.length_c   1.000
_cell.angle_alpha   90.00
_cell.angle_beta   90.00
_cell.angle_gamma   90.00
#
_symmetry.space_group_name_H-M   'P 1'
#
loop_
_entity.id
_entity.type
_entity.pdbx_description
1 polymer ?
#
loop_
_entity_poly.entity_id
_entity_poly.type
_entity_poly.pdbx_seq_one_letter_code
_entity_poly.pdbx_strand_id
1 'polypeptide(L)'
;MSRRDTRFTEKTKPGAGRTSRSARVALAWCCAMLGLMPGTPHAQRADWLDTRVTQATIVDTICVPGYVDRVLPSFELQMRQKERLLKQRSIDASFASEYALDHRMPVLLGGSPNSPANLDLRRWEGRAGQRRKERLAVYLKRCVCTGDITLKDAQTAMVGDWPNRYPNLSSMTCSGF
;
A
#
# COMPACT_ATOMS: atom_id res chain seq x y z
N MET A 1 61.12 18.88 23.21
CA MET A 1 62.00 19.68 22.36
C MET A 1 61.10 20.37 21.37
N SER A 2 60.88 21.58 21.63
CA SER A 2 61.41 22.90 21.24
C SER A 2 60.67 23.44 20.02
N ARG A 3 59.82 24.41 20.28
CA ARG A 3 59.88 25.86 19.90
C ARG A 3 59.80 26.09 18.37
N ARG A 4 59.13 27.08 17.82
CA ARG A 4 58.78 28.49 18.20
C ARG A 4 57.78 29.00 17.13
N ASP A 5 56.73 29.67 17.49
CA ASP A 5 56.46 31.11 17.33
C ASP A 5 57.03 31.82 16.10
N THR A 6 56.17 32.46 15.35
CA THR A 6 56.30 33.90 15.09
C THR A 6 55.01 34.50 14.49
N ARG A 7 54.53 35.46 15.16
CA ARG A 7 53.54 36.50 14.93
C ARG A 7 54.07 37.51 13.90
N PHE A 8 53.26 37.99 12.99
CA PHE A 8 53.45 39.34 12.45
C PHE A 8 52.08 40.03 12.19
N THR A 9 51.91 41.14 12.85
CA THR A 9 50.86 42.16 12.71
C THR A 9 51.28 43.19 11.68
N GLU A 10 50.34 43.77 10.94
CA GLU A 10 50.26 45.24 10.71
C GLU A 10 49.04 45.62 9.84
N LYS A 11 48.22 46.37 10.36
CA LYS A 11 47.52 47.64 10.12
C LYS A 11 47.77 48.33 8.76
N THR A 12 46.69 48.71 8.11
CA THR A 12 46.35 50.17 7.91
C THR A 12 44.98 50.36 7.19
N LYS A 13 44.19 51.29 7.67
CA LYS A 13 43.02 52.00 7.08
C LYS A 13 43.52 53.26 6.35
N PRO A 14 42.65 54.15 5.77
CA PRO A 14 41.33 54.04 5.14
C PRO A 14 41.29 54.78 3.76
N GLY A 15 40.18 54.61 3.02
CA GLY A 15 39.90 55.46 1.85
C GLY A 15 38.42 55.53 1.55
N ALA A 16 37.86 56.69 1.80
CA ALA A 16 36.48 57.05 1.50
C ALA A 16 36.27 57.36 0.02
N GLY A 17 35.07 57.10 -0.48
CA GLY A 17 34.67 57.78 -1.69
C GLY A 17 33.56 57.16 -2.52
N ARG A 18 32.38 57.73 -2.39
CA ARG A 18 31.41 58.08 -3.42
C ARG A 18 30.32 57.11 -3.82
N THR A 19 29.17 57.57 -3.43
CA THR A 19 27.79 57.28 -3.91
C THR A 19 27.64 57.06 -5.40
N SER A 20 26.94 55.95 -5.77
CA SER A 20 26.17 55.88 -7.00
C SER A 20 24.87 55.13 -6.72
N ARG A 21 23.77 55.84 -6.91
CA ARG A 21 22.40 55.29 -6.91
C ARG A 21 22.24 54.47 -8.18
N SER A 22 21.90 53.24 -8.05
CA SER A 22 21.32 52.46 -9.18
C SER A 22 20.34 51.41 -8.67
N ALA A 23 19.13 51.67 -9.05
CA ALA A 23 17.99 50.80 -9.31
C ALA A 23 17.93 49.43 -8.62
N ARG A 24 16.99 49.34 -7.71
CA ARG A 24 16.47 48.06 -7.16
C ARG A 24 15.66 47.35 -8.24
N VAL A 25 16.22 46.33 -8.84
CA VAL A 25 15.45 45.31 -9.56
C VAL A 25 15.17 44.20 -8.57
N ALA A 26 13.96 44.21 -8.01
CA ALA A 26 13.44 43.12 -7.24
C ALA A 26 13.10 41.97 -8.21
N LEU A 27 14.00 41.02 -8.36
CA LEU A 27 13.65 39.73 -8.94
C LEU A 27 12.85 38.95 -7.88
N ALA A 28 11.53 38.97 -8.05
CA ALA A 28 10.63 38.08 -7.35
C ALA A 28 10.88 36.63 -7.84
N TRP A 29 11.60 35.86 -7.04
CA TRP A 29 11.66 34.39 -7.22
C TRP A 29 10.34 33.82 -6.74
N CYS A 30 9.41 33.64 -7.66
CA CYS A 30 8.28 32.74 -7.47
C CYS A 30 8.83 31.30 -7.44
N CYS A 31 9.23 30.83 -6.27
CA CYS A 31 9.37 29.39 -6.02
C CYS A 31 7.99 28.76 -6.14
N ALA A 32 7.68 28.21 -7.32
CA ALA A 32 6.58 27.29 -7.49
C ALA A 32 6.91 26.02 -6.70
N MET A 33 6.52 25.97 -5.44
CA MET A 33 6.45 24.76 -4.64
C MET A 33 5.34 23.90 -5.25
N LEU A 34 5.68 23.09 -6.26
CA LEU A 34 4.88 21.91 -6.60
C LEU A 34 4.96 20.98 -5.39
N GLY A 35 4.02 21.15 -4.45
CA GLY A 35 3.84 20.25 -3.35
C GLY A 35 3.49 18.87 -3.91
N LEU A 36 4.45 17.94 -3.84
CA LEU A 36 4.11 16.51 -3.84
C LEU A 36 3.19 16.28 -2.63
N MET A 37 1.88 16.29 -2.88
CA MET A 37 0.91 15.84 -1.89
C MET A 37 1.14 14.34 -1.71
N PRO A 38 1.56 13.86 -0.52
CA PRO A 38 1.55 12.43 -0.26
C PRO A 38 0.10 11.97 -0.40
N GLY A 39 -0.16 11.09 -1.37
CA GLY A 39 -1.48 10.50 -1.57
C GLY A 39 -1.95 9.90 -0.24
N THR A 40 -3.11 10.32 0.23
CA THR A 40 -3.65 9.85 1.49
C THR A 40 -3.86 8.34 1.43
N PRO A 41 -3.57 7.58 2.49
CA PRO A 41 -3.77 6.11 2.50
C PRO A 41 -5.22 5.68 2.19
N HIS A 42 -6.17 6.59 2.27
CA HIS A 42 -7.57 6.36 1.90
C HIS A 42 -7.79 6.26 0.38
N ALA A 43 -7.13 7.09 -0.42
CA ALA A 43 -7.26 7.05 -1.87
C ALA A 43 -6.71 5.73 -2.45
N GLN A 44 -5.55 5.28 -1.96
CA GLN A 44 -4.96 4.01 -2.39
C GLN A 44 -5.81 2.79 -2.03
N ARG A 45 -6.60 2.85 -0.96
CA ARG A 45 -7.50 1.77 -0.54
C ARG A 45 -8.77 1.71 -1.40
N ALA A 46 -9.26 2.85 -1.90
CA ALA A 46 -10.39 2.90 -2.82
C ALA A 46 -10.10 2.13 -4.12
N ASP A 47 -8.87 2.17 -4.62
CA ASP A 47 -8.44 1.46 -5.84
C ASP A 47 -8.41 -0.07 -5.68
N TRP A 48 -8.42 -0.59 -4.45
CA TRP A 48 -8.45 -2.03 -4.18
C TRP A 48 -9.85 -2.60 -4.16
N LEU A 49 -10.88 -1.78 -4.05
CA LEU A 49 -12.25 -2.22 -3.84
C LEU A 49 -13.03 -2.26 -5.16
N ASP A 50 -13.95 -3.21 -5.24
CA ASP A 50 -14.99 -3.24 -6.24
C ASP A 50 -16.16 -2.37 -5.76
N THR A 51 -16.42 -1.28 -6.45
CA THR A 51 -17.49 -0.32 -6.10
C THR A 51 -18.90 -0.93 -6.13
N ARG A 52 -19.06 -2.07 -6.79
CA ARG A 52 -20.33 -2.82 -6.83
C ARG A 52 -20.61 -3.57 -5.52
N VAL A 53 -19.55 -3.81 -4.70
CA VAL A 53 -19.66 -4.53 -3.42
C VAL A 53 -19.70 -3.52 -2.28
N THR A 54 -20.88 -3.30 -1.77
CA THR A 54 -21.16 -2.41 -0.63
C THR A 54 -21.89 -3.18 0.46
N GLN A 55 -22.02 -2.62 1.65
CA GLN A 55 -22.83 -3.24 2.71
C GLN A 55 -24.26 -3.53 2.26
N ALA A 56 -24.84 -2.68 1.42
CA ALA A 56 -26.19 -2.87 0.92
C ALA A 56 -26.32 -3.98 -0.15
N THR A 57 -25.22 -4.28 -0.85
CA THR A 57 -25.22 -5.24 -1.96
C THR A 57 -24.57 -6.59 -1.63
N ILE A 58 -24.12 -6.81 -0.38
CA ILE A 58 -23.44 -8.07 -0.01
C ILE A 58 -24.30 -9.29 -0.30
N VAL A 59 -25.61 -9.21 -0.11
CA VAL A 59 -26.55 -10.31 -0.31
C VAL A 59 -26.66 -10.74 -1.78
N ASP A 60 -26.40 -9.83 -2.71
CA ASP A 60 -26.44 -10.05 -4.16
C ASP A 60 -25.04 -10.26 -4.76
N THR A 61 -24.00 -10.09 -3.94
CA THR A 61 -22.61 -10.17 -4.35
C THR A 61 -21.85 -11.22 -3.55
N ILE A 62 -21.00 -10.83 -2.63
CA ILE A 62 -20.05 -11.73 -1.94
C ILE A 62 -20.74 -12.84 -1.15
N CYS A 63 -21.99 -12.68 -0.71
CA CYS A 63 -22.73 -13.70 0.02
C CYS A 63 -23.41 -14.73 -0.89
N VAL A 64 -23.46 -14.46 -2.21
CA VAL A 64 -24.00 -15.44 -3.17
C VAL A 64 -22.96 -16.55 -3.41
N PRO A 65 -23.35 -17.83 -3.36
CA PRO A 65 -22.48 -18.93 -3.73
C PRO A 65 -21.88 -18.76 -5.13
N GLY A 66 -20.59 -19.05 -5.29
CA GLY A 66 -19.88 -18.95 -6.57
C GLY A 66 -19.65 -17.50 -7.07
N TYR A 67 -19.88 -16.48 -6.24
CA TYR A 67 -19.64 -15.08 -6.64
C TYR A 67 -18.21 -14.87 -7.15
N VAL A 68 -17.22 -15.35 -6.42
CA VAL A 68 -15.80 -15.16 -6.75
C VAL A 68 -15.47 -15.77 -8.11
N ASP A 69 -15.95 -16.99 -8.38
CA ASP A 69 -15.69 -17.69 -9.65
C ASP A 69 -16.28 -16.97 -10.85
N ARG A 70 -17.38 -16.24 -10.65
CA ARG A 70 -18.01 -15.45 -11.72
C ARG A 70 -17.32 -14.13 -12.02
N VAL A 71 -16.61 -13.56 -11.06
CA VAL A 71 -16.01 -12.21 -11.21
C VAL A 71 -14.50 -12.26 -11.44
N LEU A 72 -13.84 -13.36 -11.08
CA LEU A 72 -12.42 -13.52 -11.35
C LEU A 72 -12.15 -13.62 -12.86
N PRO A 73 -11.04 -13.05 -13.33
CA PRO A 73 -10.59 -13.24 -14.71
C PRO A 73 -10.27 -14.72 -14.98
N SER A 74 -10.18 -15.08 -16.27
CA SER A 74 -9.77 -16.42 -16.67
C SER A 74 -8.42 -16.81 -16.05
N PHE A 75 -8.22 -18.10 -15.83
CA PHE A 75 -6.97 -18.63 -15.29
C PHE A 75 -5.74 -18.15 -16.07
N GLU A 76 -5.82 -18.13 -17.40
CA GLU A 76 -4.73 -17.64 -18.24
C GLU A 76 -4.39 -16.18 -17.97
N LEU A 77 -5.40 -15.33 -17.79
CA LEU A 77 -5.16 -13.92 -17.49
C LEU A 77 -4.53 -13.75 -16.11
N GLN A 78 -4.98 -14.53 -15.12
CA GLN A 78 -4.37 -14.54 -13.79
C GLN A 78 -2.90 -14.98 -13.85
N MET A 79 -2.57 -16.00 -14.65
CA MET A 79 -1.18 -16.45 -14.82
C MET A 79 -0.32 -15.38 -15.49
N ARG A 80 -0.80 -14.72 -16.54
CA ARG A 80 -0.09 -13.58 -17.14
C ARG A 80 0.15 -12.42 -16.17
N GLN A 81 -0.83 -12.14 -15.31
CA GLN A 81 -0.69 -11.12 -14.25
C GLN A 81 0.39 -11.52 -13.24
N LYS A 82 0.37 -12.77 -12.79
CA LYS A 82 1.39 -13.32 -11.88
C LYS A 82 2.79 -13.24 -12.48
N GLU A 83 2.98 -13.69 -13.71
CA GLU A 83 4.26 -13.63 -14.42
C GLU A 83 4.79 -12.20 -14.54
N ARG A 84 3.93 -11.24 -14.86
CA ARG A 84 4.28 -9.83 -14.91
C ARG A 84 4.80 -9.34 -13.57
N LEU A 85 4.11 -9.68 -12.48
CA LEU A 85 4.53 -9.28 -11.12
C LEU A 85 5.83 -9.96 -10.71
N LEU A 86 6.06 -11.23 -11.05
CA LEU A 86 7.34 -11.93 -10.81
C LEU A 86 8.49 -11.19 -11.51
N LYS A 87 8.31 -10.86 -12.79
CA LYS A 87 9.30 -10.07 -13.57
C LYS A 87 9.57 -8.70 -12.96
N GLN A 88 8.51 -7.97 -12.58
CA GLN A 88 8.65 -6.65 -11.95
C GLN A 88 9.41 -6.68 -10.62
N ARG A 89 9.38 -7.81 -9.91
CA ARG A 89 10.08 -8.00 -8.64
C ARG A 89 11.41 -8.73 -8.79
N SER A 90 11.85 -9.00 -10.02
CA SER A 90 13.08 -9.75 -10.30
C SER A 90 13.12 -11.12 -9.60
N ILE A 91 11.95 -11.77 -9.47
CA ILE A 91 11.84 -13.11 -8.93
C ILE A 91 12.06 -14.09 -10.08
N ASP A 92 13.03 -15.00 -9.91
CA ASP A 92 13.33 -16.03 -10.90
C ASP A 92 12.14 -16.97 -11.11
N ALA A 93 11.94 -17.42 -12.36
CA ALA A 93 10.82 -18.29 -12.72
C ALA A 93 10.81 -19.62 -11.97
N SER A 94 11.97 -20.14 -11.56
CA SER A 94 12.08 -21.36 -10.75
C SER A 94 11.37 -21.27 -9.39
N PHE A 95 11.24 -20.04 -8.85
CA PHE A 95 10.52 -19.78 -7.60
C PHE A 95 9.04 -19.43 -7.81
N ALA A 96 8.55 -19.39 -9.05
CA ALA A 96 7.17 -19.00 -9.33
C ALA A 96 6.13 -19.82 -8.58
N SER A 97 6.39 -21.13 -8.36
CA SER A 97 5.50 -22.02 -7.61
C SER A 97 5.37 -21.68 -6.12
N GLU A 98 6.33 -20.95 -5.56
CA GLU A 98 6.30 -20.53 -4.15
C GLU A 98 5.33 -19.37 -3.90
N TYR A 99 4.88 -18.69 -4.95
CA TYR A 99 4.06 -17.50 -4.87
C TYR A 99 2.66 -17.73 -5.45
N ALA A 100 1.68 -17.15 -4.80
CA ALA A 100 0.33 -16.96 -5.32
C ALA A 100 0.22 -15.58 -5.97
N LEU A 101 -0.70 -15.43 -6.94
CA LEU A 101 -1.28 -14.14 -7.27
C LEU A 101 -2.26 -13.79 -6.14
N ASP A 102 -1.94 -12.76 -5.39
CA ASP A 102 -2.74 -12.30 -4.25
C ASP A 102 -3.55 -11.05 -4.61
N HIS A 103 -4.76 -10.97 -4.10
CA HIS A 103 -5.53 -9.73 -4.05
C HIS A 103 -5.29 -9.07 -2.68
N ARG A 104 -4.70 -7.86 -2.62
CA ARG A 104 -4.44 -7.12 -1.37
C ARG A 104 -5.68 -7.10 -0.49
N MET A 105 -6.81 -6.69 -1.05
CA MET A 105 -8.12 -6.92 -0.48
C MET A 105 -8.74 -8.15 -1.17
N PRO A 106 -9.08 -9.21 -0.42
CA PRO A 106 -9.68 -10.41 -1.01
C PRO A 106 -10.98 -10.11 -1.76
N VAL A 107 -11.17 -10.74 -2.92
CA VAL A 107 -12.42 -10.62 -3.69
C VAL A 107 -13.63 -11.09 -2.87
N LEU A 108 -13.43 -12.07 -1.98
CA LEU A 108 -14.41 -12.52 -0.99
C LEU A 108 -14.94 -11.41 -0.06
N LEU A 109 -14.20 -10.31 0.08
CA LEU A 109 -14.52 -9.16 0.92
C LEU A 109 -14.66 -7.87 0.10
N GLY A 110 -15.01 -8.01 -1.18
CA GLY A 110 -15.26 -6.88 -2.07
C GLY A 110 -13.98 -6.24 -2.63
N GLY A 111 -12.86 -6.95 -2.63
CA GLY A 111 -11.69 -6.52 -3.39
C GLY A 111 -11.95 -6.58 -4.89
N SER A 112 -11.41 -5.60 -5.63
CA SER A 112 -11.50 -5.59 -7.08
C SER A 112 -10.75 -6.77 -7.68
N PRO A 113 -11.39 -7.63 -8.51
CA PRO A 113 -10.74 -8.80 -9.10
C PRO A 113 -9.69 -8.45 -10.16
N ASN A 114 -9.81 -7.27 -10.77
CA ASN A 114 -9.04 -6.89 -11.96
C ASN A 114 -8.13 -5.68 -11.76
N SER A 115 -8.30 -4.92 -10.66
CA SER A 115 -7.48 -3.73 -10.42
C SER A 115 -6.02 -4.09 -10.19
N PRO A 116 -5.08 -3.58 -11.01
CA PRO A 116 -3.65 -3.78 -10.79
C PRO A 116 -3.19 -3.31 -9.39
N ALA A 117 -3.84 -2.30 -8.82
CA ALA A 117 -3.55 -1.81 -7.49
C ALA A 117 -3.89 -2.84 -6.39
N ASN A 118 -4.88 -3.70 -6.65
CA ASN A 118 -5.27 -4.77 -5.74
C ASN A 118 -4.45 -6.05 -5.91
N LEU A 119 -3.67 -6.18 -7.01
CA LEU A 119 -2.87 -7.38 -7.27
C LEU A 119 -1.49 -7.30 -6.62
N ASP A 120 -1.05 -8.41 -6.10
CA ASP A 120 0.27 -8.58 -5.49
C ASP A 120 0.77 -10.03 -5.63
N LEU A 121 2.00 -10.28 -5.20
CA LEU A 121 2.54 -11.62 -5.00
C LEU A 121 2.63 -11.90 -3.51
N ARG A 122 2.21 -13.10 -3.13
CA ARG A 122 2.32 -13.58 -1.75
C ARG A 122 2.85 -15.01 -1.73
N ARG A 123 3.77 -15.30 -0.83
CA ARG A 123 4.19 -16.69 -0.61
C ARG A 123 2.99 -17.53 -0.15
N TRP A 124 2.94 -18.78 -0.58
CA TRP A 124 1.87 -19.69 -0.16
C TRP A 124 1.90 -19.96 1.34
N GLU A 125 3.11 -20.15 1.88
CA GLU A 125 3.33 -20.57 3.26
C GLU A 125 3.77 -19.44 4.17
N GLY A 126 3.75 -19.72 5.46
CA GLY A 126 4.21 -18.82 6.51
C GLY A 126 3.09 -18.08 7.21
N ARG A 127 3.47 -17.31 8.24
CA ARG A 127 2.53 -16.60 9.12
C ARG A 127 1.68 -15.56 8.36
N ALA A 128 2.25 -14.92 7.34
CA ALA A 128 1.57 -13.99 6.44
C ALA A 128 1.28 -14.62 5.07
N GLY A 129 1.32 -15.96 4.95
CA GLY A 129 1.17 -16.69 3.70
C GLY A 129 -0.27 -16.67 3.16
N GLN A 130 -0.37 -16.92 1.85
CA GLN A 130 -1.63 -16.87 1.12
C GLN A 130 -2.68 -17.84 1.68
N ARG A 131 -2.30 -19.08 1.97
CA ARG A 131 -3.23 -20.08 2.53
C ARG A 131 -3.85 -19.63 3.84
N ARG A 132 -3.07 -18.94 4.67
CA ARG A 132 -3.57 -18.42 5.93
C ARG A 132 -4.47 -17.20 5.74
N LYS A 133 -4.11 -16.31 4.80
CA LYS A 133 -4.92 -15.16 4.42
C LYS A 133 -6.28 -15.58 3.88
N GLU A 134 -6.31 -16.59 3.01
CA GLU A 134 -7.56 -17.14 2.46
C GLU A 134 -8.49 -17.68 3.56
N ARG A 135 -7.94 -18.42 4.53
CA ARG A 135 -8.75 -18.90 5.67
C ARG A 135 -9.36 -17.77 6.46
N LEU A 136 -8.58 -16.71 6.72
CA LEU A 136 -9.09 -15.51 7.40
C LEU A 136 -10.19 -14.84 6.58
N ALA A 137 -9.97 -14.66 5.26
CA ALA A 137 -10.95 -14.04 4.37
C ALA A 137 -12.27 -14.82 4.29
N VAL A 138 -12.20 -16.15 4.22
CA VAL A 138 -13.39 -17.02 4.23
C VAL A 138 -14.14 -16.89 5.56
N TYR A 139 -13.41 -16.85 6.67
CA TYR A 139 -14.00 -16.68 7.99
C TYR A 139 -14.72 -15.33 8.11
N LEU A 140 -14.05 -14.23 7.75
CA LEU A 140 -14.61 -12.88 7.78
C LEU A 140 -15.83 -12.74 6.86
N LYS A 141 -15.76 -13.31 5.64
CA LYS A 141 -16.93 -13.37 4.75
C LYS A 141 -18.14 -14.00 5.44
N ARG A 142 -17.94 -15.12 6.11
CA ARG A 142 -19.02 -15.78 6.84
C ARG A 142 -19.64 -14.85 7.87
N CYS A 143 -18.82 -14.19 8.70
CA CYS A 143 -19.30 -13.25 9.72
C CYS A 143 -20.05 -12.05 9.10
N VAL A 144 -19.61 -11.56 7.95
CA VAL A 144 -20.33 -10.50 7.22
C VAL A 144 -21.68 -11.00 6.70
N CYS A 145 -21.72 -12.21 6.12
CA CYS A 145 -22.92 -12.74 5.51
C CYS A 145 -23.97 -13.22 6.54
N THR A 146 -23.55 -13.51 7.78
CA THR A 146 -24.44 -13.76 8.91
C THR A 146 -24.91 -12.49 9.62
N GLY A 147 -24.31 -11.34 9.27
CA GLY A 147 -24.65 -10.04 9.86
C GLY A 147 -23.97 -9.77 11.21
N ASP A 148 -23.02 -10.62 11.63
CA ASP A 148 -22.30 -10.46 12.90
C ASP A 148 -21.33 -9.28 12.90
N ILE A 149 -20.76 -8.95 11.72
CA ILE A 149 -19.87 -7.80 11.51
C ILE A 149 -20.20 -7.07 10.20
N THR A 150 -19.79 -5.82 10.10
CA THR A 150 -19.95 -5.09 8.84
C THR A 150 -18.90 -5.48 7.81
N LEU A 151 -19.18 -5.27 6.51
CA LEU A 151 -18.17 -5.41 5.45
C LEU A 151 -16.94 -4.55 5.72
N LYS A 152 -17.15 -3.34 6.24
CA LYS A 152 -16.06 -2.41 6.57
C LYS A 152 -15.15 -2.96 7.67
N ASP A 153 -15.71 -3.59 8.70
CA ASP A 153 -14.94 -4.20 9.78
C ASP A 153 -14.10 -5.36 9.24
N ALA A 154 -14.71 -6.23 8.42
CA ALA A 154 -14.00 -7.32 7.76
C ALA A 154 -12.86 -6.84 6.86
N GLN A 155 -13.07 -5.79 6.08
CA GLN A 155 -12.05 -5.17 5.25
C GLN A 155 -10.92 -4.56 6.11
N THR A 156 -11.26 -3.92 7.21
CA THR A 156 -10.29 -3.36 8.15
C THR A 156 -9.46 -4.45 8.82
N ALA A 157 -10.07 -5.58 9.15
CA ALA A 157 -9.37 -6.74 9.70
C ALA A 157 -8.31 -7.33 8.75
N MET A 158 -8.50 -7.20 7.42
CA MET A 158 -7.57 -7.70 6.40
C MET A 158 -6.41 -6.76 6.07
N VAL A 159 -6.43 -5.53 6.59
CA VAL A 159 -5.41 -4.51 6.30
C VAL A 159 -4.39 -4.42 7.42
N GLY A 160 -3.14 -4.13 7.06
CA GLY A 160 -2.05 -3.95 8.03
C GLY A 160 -1.52 -5.28 8.59
N ASP A 161 -1.27 -5.31 9.89
CA ASP A 161 -0.62 -6.44 10.56
C ASP A 161 -1.61 -7.53 11.00
N TRP A 162 -2.50 -7.95 10.08
CA TRP A 162 -3.45 -9.04 10.33
C TRP A 162 -2.78 -10.35 10.80
N PRO A 163 -1.54 -10.72 10.34
CA PRO A 163 -0.90 -11.96 10.78
C PRO A 163 -0.59 -11.98 12.28
N ASN A 164 -0.27 -10.83 12.86
CA ASN A 164 0.00 -10.71 14.30
C ASN A 164 -1.28 -10.44 15.11
N ARG A 165 -2.22 -9.70 14.52
CA ARG A 165 -3.50 -9.42 15.16
C ARG A 165 -4.33 -10.69 15.36
N TYR A 166 -4.27 -11.63 14.43
CA TYR A 166 -5.04 -12.87 14.47
C TYR A 166 -4.11 -14.10 14.48
N PRO A 167 -3.36 -14.36 15.55
CA PRO A 167 -2.36 -15.43 15.61
C PRO A 167 -2.98 -16.82 15.51
N ASN A 168 -4.21 -17.00 16.01
CA ASN A 168 -4.90 -18.28 16.03
C ASN A 168 -6.28 -18.16 15.36
N LEU A 169 -6.38 -18.60 14.09
CA LEU A 169 -7.62 -18.55 13.33
C LEU A 169 -8.67 -19.58 13.78
N SER A 170 -8.27 -20.65 14.47
CA SER A 170 -9.19 -21.71 14.91
C SER A 170 -10.02 -21.31 16.13
N SER A 171 -9.57 -20.33 16.90
CA SER A 171 -10.28 -19.85 18.11
C SER A 171 -11.03 -18.54 17.89
N MET A 172 -11.15 -18.08 16.63
CA MET A 172 -11.81 -16.80 16.34
C MET A 172 -13.33 -16.90 16.47
N THR A 173 -13.92 -15.83 16.98
CA THR A 173 -15.37 -15.59 17.00
C THR A 173 -15.70 -14.34 16.19
N CYS A 174 -16.88 -14.26 15.59
CA CYS A 174 -17.26 -13.09 14.80
C CYS A 174 -17.32 -11.80 15.63
N SER A 175 -17.52 -11.90 16.94
CA SER A 175 -17.53 -10.75 17.86
C SER A 175 -16.15 -10.19 18.19
N GLY A 176 -15.07 -10.77 17.68
CA GLY A 176 -13.68 -10.36 17.94
C GLY A 176 -13.06 -9.41 16.91
N PHE A 177 -13.87 -8.78 16.05
CA PHE A 177 -13.42 -7.89 14.96
C PHE A 177 -13.86 -6.44 15.16
#